data_2e18c64cb03516f2f9e99ea54fc339be
#
_entry.id   2e18c64cb03516f2f9e99ea54fc339be
#
_cell.length_a   1.000
_cell.length_b   1.000
_cell.length_c   1.000
_cell.angle_alpha   90.00
_cell.angle_beta   90.00
_cell.angle_gamma   90.00
#
_symmetry.space_group_name_H-M   'P 1'
#
loop_
_entity.id
_entity.type
_entity.pdbx_description
1 polymer ?
#
loop_
_entity_poly.entity_id
_entity_poly.type
_entity_poly.pdbx_seq_one_letter_code
_entity_poly.pdbx_strand_id
1 'polypeptide(L)'
;MTYVMGLGAARGRAATEAERKEMQRILNEGMDAGLCGFSIQRLGRNSTQADYDGSPMVTDTMVDEDILCLAEVLAERDEGFIQITQATDDVKADLAFVEKLAEVARRPILYNAIAPALRNPEIHRRSLRWVERCRAKGLPIFGQTATLRVGFAFTLEHWNLYDASPAWRE
;
A
#
# COMPACT_ATOMS: atom_id res chain seq x y z
N MET A 1 8.29 0.81 -9.87
CA MET A 1 7.79 -0.29 -10.74
C MET A 1 7.56 0.18 -12.17
N THR A 2 6.60 1.05 -12.44
CA THR A 2 6.29 1.51 -13.82
C THR A 2 7.49 2.08 -14.58
N TYR A 3 8.36 2.82 -13.91
CA TYR A 3 9.59 3.37 -14.51
C TYR A 3 10.55 2.26 -15.00
N VAL A 4 10.66 1.18 -14.24
CA VAL A 4 11.58 0.05 -14.56
C VAL A 4 10.99 -0.89 -15.60
N MET A 5 9.71 -1.24 -15.44
CA MET A 5 9.06 -2.27 -16.26
C MET A 5 8.30 -1.73 -17.47
N GLY A 6 7.96 -0.43 -17.46
CA GLY A 6 6.92 0.13 -18.32
C GLY A 6 5.51 -0.20 -17.81
N LEU A 7 4.53 0.64 -18.17
CA LEU A 7 3.17 0.54 -17.62
C LEU A 7 2.48 -0.79 -17.97
N GLY A 8 2.59 -1.25 -19.20
CA GLY A 8 1.93 -2.48 -19.64
C GLY A 8 2.44 -3.72 -18.90
N ALA A 9 3.75 -3.87 -18.72
CA ALA A 9 4.33 -4.99 -17.99
C ALA A 9 4.02 -4.91 -16.50
N ALA A 10 4.08 -3.70 -15.92
CA ALA A 10 3.78 -3.48 -14.50
C ALA A 10 2.32 -3.79 -14.12
N ARG A 11 1.38 -3.65 -15.07
CA ARG A 11 -0.03 -4.06 -14.90
C ARG A 11 -0.27 -5.56 -15.15
N GLY A 12 0.56 -6.17 -15.97
CA GLY A 12 0.31 -7.52 -16.51
C GLY A 12 1.01 -8.67 -15.81
N ARG A 13 2.11 -8.41 -15.10
CA ARG A 13 2.92 -9.46 -14.47
C ARG A 13 3.72 -8.97 -13.27
N ALA A 14 4.21 -9.91 -12.47
CA ALA A 14 5.24 -9.66 -11.46
C ALA A 14 6.56 -9.18 -12.10
N ALA A 15 7.36 -8.44 -11.33
CA ALA A 15 8.70 -8.06 -11.75
C ALA A 15 9.63 -9.29 -11.82
N THR A 16 10.53 -9.28 -12.78
CA THR A 16 11.65 -10.23 -12.83
C THR A 16 12.67 -9.90 -11.73
N GLU A 17 13.59 -10.83 -11.47
CA GLU A 17 14.67 -10.58 -10.51
C GLU A 17 15.53 -9.36 -10.89
N ALA A 18 15.83 -9.20 -12.18
CA ALA A 18 16.59 -8.07 -12.69
C ALA A 18 15.85 -6.73 -12.48
N GLU A 19 14.53 -6.73 -12.71
CA GLU A 19 13.69 -5.56 -12.50
C GLU A 19 13.57 -5.23 -11.00
N ARG A 20 13.46 -6.21 -10.11
CA ARG A 20 13.50 -6.03 -8.66
C ARG A 20 14.82 -5.42 -8.20
N LYS A 21 15.95 -5.93 -8.68
CA LYS A 21 17.28 -5.36 -8.38
C LYS A 21 17.40 -3.91 -8.84
N GLU A 22 16.84 -3.58 -10.00
CA GLU A 22 16.85 -2.20 -10.49
C GLU A 22 15.93 -1.29 -9.63
N MET A 23 14.78 -1.77 -9.21
CA MET A 23 13.93 -1.02 -8.27
C MET A 23 14.62 -0.81 -6.92
N GLN A 24 15.31 -1.81 -6.39
CA GLN A 24 16.12 -1.70 -5.17
C GLN A 24 17.25 -0.69 -5.34
N ARG A 25 17.95 -0.71 -6.48
CA ARG A 25 19.02 0.27 -6.80
C ARG A 25 18.48 1.69 -6.77
N ILE A 26 17.34 1.95 -7.43
CA ILE A 26 16.70 3.26 -7.49
C ILE A 26 16.27 3.72 -6.09
N LEU A 27 15.70 2.83 -5.27
CA LEU A 27 15.34 3.16 -3.90
C LEU A 27 16.58 3.52 -3.07
N ASN A 28 17.69 2.76 -3.20
CA ASN A 28 18.94 3.06 -2.53
C ASN A 28 19.48 4.45 -2.90
N GLU A 29 19.51 4.79 -4.19
CA GLU A 29 19.90 6.13 -4.65
C GLU A 29 18.99 7.23 -4.09
N GLY A 30 17.69 6.96 -4.03
CA GLY A 30 16.75 7.88 -3.40
C GLY A 30 17.02 8.08 -1.91
N MET A 31 17.31 7.01 -1.19
CA MET A 31 17.69 7.11 0.24
C MET A 31 19.00 7.89 0.42
N ASP A 32 20.01 7.69 -0.43
CA ASP A 32 21.24 8.45 -0.43
C ASP A 32 20.98 9.96 -0.69
N ALA A 33 19.95 10.27 -1.49
CA ALA A 33 19.53 11.64 -1.75
C ALA A 33 18.64 12.25 -0.64
N GLY A 34 18.33 11.50 0.43
CA GLY A 34 17.59 11.97 1.59
C GLY A 34 16.11 11.56 1.66
N LEU A 35 15.68 10.56 0.89
CA LEU A 35 14.36 9.98 1.11
C LEU A 35 14.28 9.30 2.48
N CYS A 36 13.10 9.35 3.10
CA CYS A 36 12.85 8.73 4.41
C CYS A 36 12.20 7.34 4.31
N GLY A 37 12.17 6.73 3.12
CA GLY A 37 11.55 5.44 2.85
C GLY A 37 10.62 5.49 1.65
N PHE A 38 9.57 4.67 1.67
CA PHE A 38 8.58 4.68 0.60
C PHE A 38 7.15 4.54 1.12
N SER A 39 6.20 4.93 0.28
CA SER A 39 4.76 4.77 0.52
C SER A 39 4.15 3.89 -0.56
N ILE A 40 3.21 3.05 -0.16
CA ILE A 40 2.45 2.21 -1.09
C ILE A 40 0.99 2.12 -0.67
N GLN A 41 0.11 2.12 -1.67
CA GLN A 41 -1.29 1.80 -1.52
C GLN A 41 -1.59 0.51 -2.28
N ARG A 42 -2.28 -0.44 -1.64
CA ARG A 42 -2.74 -1.68 -2.25
C ARG A 42 -4.18 -1.97 -1.82
N LEU A 43 -5.12 -1.64 -2.67
CA LEU A 43 -6.56 -1.76 -2.41
C LEU A 43 -7.20 -2.93 -3.18
N GLY A 44 -6.40 -3.65 -3.96
CA GLY A 44 -6.86 -4.76 -4.77
C GLY A 44 -7.51 -4.34 -6.09
N ARG A 45 -7.74 -5.32 -6.94
CA ARG A 45 -8.22 -5.14 -8.31
C ARG A 45 -9.59 -4.48 -8.42
N ASN A 46 -10.41 -4.58 -7.38
CA ASN A 46 -11.78 -4.04 -7.34
C ASN A 46 -11.86 -2.69 -6.63
N SER A 47 -10.74 -2.02 -6.44
CA SER A 47 -10.67 -0.70 -5.81
C SER A 47 -11.54 0.32 -6.55
N THR A 48 -12.20 1.19 -5.77
CA THR A 48 -12.88 2.37 -6.31
C THR A 48 -11.92 3.52 -6.64
N GLN A 49 -10.64 3.36 -6.32
CA GLN A 49 -9.57 4.30 -6.67
C GLN A 49 -8.78 3.74 -7.86
N ALA A 50 -9.39 3.76 -9.03
CA ALA A 50 -8.75 3.30 -10.26
C ALA A 50 -7.86 4.38 -10.90
N ASP A 51 -7.09 3.99 -11.89
CA ASP A 51 -6.36 4.91 -12.77
C ASP A 51 -7.35 5.69 -13.66
N TYR A 52 -6.88 6.72 -14.34
CA TYR A 52 -7.72 7.65 -15.15
C TYR A 52 -8.56 6.93 -16.23
N ASP A 53 -8.16 5.76 -16.66
CA ASP A 53 -8.82 4.92 -17.66
C ASP A 53 -9.74 3.84 -17.05
N GLY A 54 -9.92 3.85 -15.72
CA GLY A 54 -10.71 2.89 -14.97
C GLY A 54 -10.01 1.55 -14.70
N SER A 55 -8.77 1.39 -15.16
CA SER A 55 -8.00 0.20 -14.84
C SER A 55 -7.48 0.23 -13.40
N PRO A 56 -7.20 -0.93 -12.77
CA PRO A 56 -6.56 -0.96 -11.46
C PRO A 56 -5.21 -0.23 -11.48
N MET A 57 -4.91 0.51 -10.42
CA MET A 57 -3.58 1.07 -10.24
C MET A 57 -2.53 -0.04 -10.17
N VAL A 58 -1.33 0.22 -10.68
CA VAL A 58 -0.24 -0.78 -10.69
C VAL A 58 0.02 -1.34 -9.30
N THR A 59 0.00 -0.50 -8.27
CA THR A 59 0.21 -0.92 -6.89
C THR A 59 -0.89 -1.83 -6.35
N ASP A 60 -2.13 -1.68 -6.80
CA ASP A 60 -3.26 -2.50 -6.34
C ASP A 60 -3.17 -3.97 -6.80
N THR A 61 -2.35 -4.23 -7.81
CA THR A 61 -2.13 -5.58 -8.38
C THR A 61 -0.71 -6.10 -8.18
N MET A 62 0.16 -5.35 -7.49
CA MET A 62 1.51 -5.81 -7.15
C MET A 62 1.47 -7.09 -6.33
N VAL A 63 2.36 -8.02 -6.67
CA VAL A 63 2.59 -9.23 -5.85
C VAL A 63 3.41 -8.89 -4.61
N ASP A 64 3.29 -9.71 -3.58
CA ASP A 64 3.95 -9.49 -2.29
C ASP A 64 5.47 -9.37 -2.44
N GLU A 65 6.07 -10.20 -3.28
CA GLU A 65 7.52 -10.23 -3.50
C GLU A 65 8.08 -8.92 -4.06
N ASP A 66 7.31 -8.22 -4.90
CA ASP A 66 7.71 -6.93 -5.48
C ASP A 66 7.72 -5.80 -4.45
N ILE A 67 6.93 -5.94 -3.39
CA ILE A 67 6.91 -4.99 -2.26
C ILE A 67 7.99 -5.36 -1.25
N LEU A 68 8.11 -6.66 -0.93
CA LEU A 68 9.07 -7.15 0.06
C LEU A 68 10.51 -6.88 -0.37
N CYS A 69 10.84 -6.98 -1.67
CA CYS A 69 12.18 -6.65 -2.14
C CYS A 69 12.57 -5.19 -1.87
N LEU A 70 11.63 -4.25 -1.87
CA LEU A 70 11.89 -2.86 -1.49
C LEU A 70 12.07 -2.71 0.02
N ALA A 71 11.35 -3.51 0.81
CA ALA A 71 11.49 -3.51 2.26
C ALA A 71 12.88 -4.02 2.71
N GLU A 72 13.46 -4.97 1.97
CA GLU A 72 14.83 -5.46 2.20
C GLU A 72 15.87 -4.34 2.13
N VAL A 73 15.71 -3.38 1.22
CA VAL A 73 16.60 -2.21 1.12
C VAL A 73 16.64 -1.43 2.43
N LEU A 74 15.46 -1.15 3.01
CA LEU A 74 15.39 -0.41 4.27
C LEU A 74 15.96 -1.24 5.45
N ALA A 75 15.78 -2.56 5.40
CA ALA A 75 16.34 -3.48 6.39
C ALA A 75 17.87 -3.54 6.35
N GLU A 76 18.47 -3.56 5.15
CA GLU A 76 19.92 -3.58 4.95
C GLU A 76 20.55 -2.25 5.38
N ARG A 77 19.89 -1.15 5.10
CA ARG A 77 20.36 0.21 5.45
C ARG A 77 20.15 0.53 6.94
N ASP A 78 19.30 -0.19 7.62
CA ASP A 78 18.82 0.10 8.99
C ASP A 78 18.28 1.53 9.15
N GLU A 79 17.60 2.06 8.11
CA GLU A 79 17.06 3.42 8.11
C GLU A 79 15.70 3.49 7.41
N GLY A 80 14.98 4.61 7.64
CA GLY A 80 13.71 4.90 7.00
C GLY A 80 12.50 4.19 7.60
N PHE A 81 11.36 4.32 6.92
CA PHE A 81 10.08 3.70 7.28
C PHE A 81 9.24 3.42 6.04
N ILE A 82 8.20 2.63 6.19
CA ILE A 82 7.22 2.34 5.13
C ILE A 82 5.85 2.85 5.55
N GLN A 83 5.19 3.62 4.72
CA GLN A 83 3.78 3.92 4.88
C GLN A 83 2.98 2.99 3.97
N ILE A 84 1.96 2.32 4.50
CA ILE A 84 1.14 1.41 3.71
C ILE A 84 -0.35 1.60 3.96
N THR A 85 -1.11 1.69 2.86
CA THR A 85 -2.56 1.49 2.84
C THR A 85 -2.82 0.11 2.25
N GLN A 86 -3.26 -0.83 3.09
CA GLN A 86 -3.54 -2.21 2.68
C GLN A 86 -4.99 -2.53 3.04
N ALA A 87 -5.83 -2.68 2.04
CA ALA A 87 -7.26 -2.93 2.21
C ALA A 87 -7.85 -3.61 0.96
N THR A 88 -7.59 -4.89 0.80
CA THR A 88 -8.21 -5.73 -0.23
C THR A 88 -9.51 -6.36 0.29
N ASP A 89 -10.08 -7.30 -0.43
CA ASP A 89 -11.29 -8.01 0.00
C ASP A 89 -11.01 -9.04 1.13
N ASP A 90 -9.74 -9.39 1.40
CA ASP A 90 -9.33 -10.33 2.46
C ASP A 90 -8.54 -9.62 3.58
N VAL A 91 -9.28 -9.11 4.56
CA VAL A 91 -8.71 -8.42 5.73
C VAL A 91 -7.69 -9.28 6.48
N LYS A 92 -7.86 -10.61 6.52
CA LYS A 92 -6.93 -11.49 7.24
C LYS A 92 -5.60 -11.59 6.50
N ALA A 93 -5.65 -11.76 5.19
CA ALA A 93 -4.45 -11.76 4.34
C ALA A 93 -3.76 -10.40 4.37
N ASP A 94 -4.53 -9.30 4.33
CA ASP A 94 -4.00 -7.93 4.42
C ASP A 94 -3.17 -7.72 5.69
N LEU A 95 -3.72 -8.06 6.85
CA LEU A 95 -3.02 -7.88 8.12
C LEU A 95 -1.81 -8.81 8.23
N ALA A 96 -1.90 -10.05 7.74
CA ALA A 96 -0.76 -10.97 7.69
C ALA A 96 0.37 -10.45 6.80
N PHE A 97 0.02 -9.85 5.65
CA PHE A 97 1.01 -9.22 4.78
C PHE A 97 1.72 -8.05 5.46
N VAL A 98 0.99 -7.17 6.15
CA VAL A 98 1.60 -6.04 6.86
C VAL A 98 2.52 -6.52 8.01
N GLU A 99 2.15 -7.60 8.73
CA GLU A 99 3.03 -8.23 9.72
C GLU A 99 4.31 -8.75 9.04
N LYS A 100 4.17 -9.45 7.90
CA LYS A 100 5.30 -9.95 7.11
C LYS A 100 6.20 -8.82 6.60
N LEU A 101 5.61 -7.74 6.13
CA LEU A 101 6.34 -6.55 5.68
C LEU A 101 7.18 -5.95 6.83
N ALA A 102 6.62 -5.88 8.04
CA ALA A 102 7.33 -5.38 9.22
C ALA A 102 8.49 -6.31 9.64
N GLU A 103 8.30 -7.64 9.52
CA GLU A 103 9.35 -8.64 9.79
C GLU A 103 10.53 -8.49 8.82
N VAL A 104 10.24 -8.32 7.52
CA VAL A 104 11.26 -8.18 6.47
C VAL A 104 11.96 -6.83 6.58
N ALA A 105 11.20 -5.74 6.66
CA ALA A 105 11.74 -4.40 6.72
C ALA A 105 12.56 -4.14 8.00
N ARG A 106 12.16 -4.73 9.13
CA ARG A 106 12.70 -4.42 10.46
C ARG A 106 12.70 -2.92 10.79
N ARG A 107 11.82 -2.17 10.10
CA ARG A 107 11.69 -0.72 10.17
C ARG A 107 10.24 -0.34 10.49
N PRO A 108 9.98 0.87 10.99
CA PRO A 108 8.63 1.34 11.27
C PRO A 108 7.69 1.21 10.07
N ILE A 109 6.52 0.64 10.31
CA ILE A 109 5.41 0.59 9.35
C ILE A 109 4.32 1.53 9.83
N LEU A 110 3.98 2.53 9.03
CA LEU A 110 2.83 3.41 9.25
C LEU A 110 1.62 2.84 8.51
N TYR A 111 0.75 2.18 9.25
CA TYR A 111 -0.47 1.56 8.70
C TYR A 111 -1.60 2.58 8.57
N ASN A 112 -2.00 2.85 7.36
CA ASN A 112 -3.07 3.81 7.00
C ASN A 112 -4.31 3.05 6.47
N ALA A 113 -5.52 3.28 6.98
CA ALA A 113 -5.82 4.19 8.06
C ALA A 113 -6.66 3.47 9.12
N ILE A 114 -6.47 3.83 10.38
CA ILE A 114 -7.33 3.35 11.45
C ILE A 114 -8.39 4.42 11.69
N ALA A 115 -9.62 4.14 11.25
CA ALA A 115 -10.75 5.05 11.39
C ALA A 115 -12.05 4.28 11.65
N PRO A 116 -13.03 4.88 12.33
CA PRO A 116 -14.37 4.32 12.37
C PRO A 116 -14.98 4.35 10.96
N ALA A 117 -15.76 3.33 10.63
CA ALA A 117 -16.50 3.27 9.38
C ALA A 117 -18.00 3.34 9.65
N LEU A 118 -18.75 4.03 8.79
CA LEU A 118 -20.19 4.22 8.98
C LEU A 118 -20.94 2.89 9.12
N ARG A 119 -20.58 1.88 8.31
CA ARG A 119 -21.20 0.54 8.33
C ARG A 119 -20.64 -0.39 9.41
N ASN A 120 -19.49 -0.04 9.99
CA ASN A 120 -18.83 -0.83 11.03
C ASN A 120 -18.10 0.11 12.00
N PRO A 121 -18.83 0.76 12.93
CA PRO A 121 -18.24 1.75 13.85
C PRO A 121 -17.13 1.20 14.74
N GLU A 122 -17.12 -0.11 14.98
CA GLU A 122 -16.15 -0.76 15.88
C GLU A 122 -14.87 -1.25 15.17
N ILE A 123 -14.78 -1.09 13.83
CA ILE A 123 -13.65 -1.61 13.07
C ILE A 123 -12.31 -1.05 13.54
N HIS A 124 -12.28 0.22 13.91
CA HIS A 124 -11.08 0.87 14.43
C HIS A 124 -10.55 0.20 15.71
N ARG A 125 -11.45 -0.28 16.60
CA ARG A 125 -11.05 -0.98 17.83
C ARG A 125 -10.40 -2.34 17.54
N ARG A 126 -10.84 -3.02 16.46
CA ARG A 126 -10.21 -4.26 16.01
C ARG A 126 -8.80 -4.00 15.48
N SER A 127 -8.64 -2.93 14.71
CA SER A 127 -7.33 -2.50 14.19
C SER A 127 -6.39 -2.08 15.31
N LEU A 128 -6.86 -1.35 16.31
CA LEU A 128 -6.05 -0.99 17.48
C LEU A 128 -5.56 -2.22 18.25
N ARG A 129 -6.46 -3.19 18.53
CA ARG A 129 -6.07 -4.46 19.17
C ARG A 129 -5.07 -5.27 18.33
N TRP A 130 -5.16 -5.19 17.01
CA TRP A 130 -4.17 -5.82 16.13
C TRP A 130 -2.80 -5.12 16.25
N VAL A 131 -2.74 -3.80 16.21
CA VAL A 131 -1.50 -3.04 16.41
C VAL A 131 -0.87 -3.35 17.78
N GLU A 132 -1.68 -3.44 18.85
CA GLU A 132 -1.20 -3.84 20.19
C GLU A 132 -0.54 -5.23 20.15
N ARG A 133 -1.18 -6.21 19.49
CA ARG A 133 -0.59 -7.57 19.33
C ARG A 133 0.71 -7.54 18.52
N CYS A 134 0.78 -6.75 17.46
CA CYS A 134 2.01 -6.58 16.68
C CYS A 134 3.14 -6.01 17.54
N ARG A 135 2.86 -4.99 18.33
CA ARG A 135 3.82 -4.42 19.27
C ARG A 135 4.30 -5.44 20.32
N ALA A 136 3.38 -6.25 20.85
CA ALA A 136 3.73 -7.33 21.78
C ALA A 136 4.64 -8.40 21.16
N LYS A 137 4.58 -8.57 19.81
CA LYS A 137 5.49 -9.42 19.03
C LYS A 137 6.82 -8.72 18.67
N GLY A 138 7.01 -7.45 19.04
CA GLY A 138 8.18 -6.66 18.67
C GLY A 138 8.12 -6.09 17.24
N LEU A 139 6.98 -6.16 16.56
CA LEU A 139 6.80 -5.58 15.22
C LEU A 139 6.53 -4.07 15.34
N PRO A 140 7.33 -3.21 14.69
CA PRO A 140 7.21 -1.76 14.80
C PRO A 140 6.11 -1.20 13.90
N ILE A 141 4.86 -1.63 14.12
CA ILE A 141 3.68 -1.18 13.38
C ILE A 141 2.96 -0.09 14.16
N PHE A 142 2.71 1.04 13.50
CA PHE A 142 2.05 2.23 14.04
C PHE A 142 0.79 2.52 13.22
N GLY A 143 -0.34 2.71 13.91
CA GLY A 143 -1.57 3.11 13.25
C GLY A 143 -1.59 4.61 12.94
N GLN A 144 -1.97 4.95 11.72
CA GLN A 144 -2.18 6.32 11.27
C GLN A 144 -3.67 6.61 11.16
N THR A 145 -4.09 7.82 11.52
CA THR A 145 -5.46 8.29 11.36
C THR A 145 -5.48 9.75 10.90
N ALA A 146 -6.59 10.16 10.31
CA ALA A 146 -6.81 11.54 9.94
C ALA A 146 -7.61 12.28 11.03
N THR A 147 -7.23 13.51 11.32
CA THR A 147 -7.95 14.40 12.25
C THR A 147 -8.92 15.33 11.54
N LEU A 148 -8.97 15.27 10.21
CA LEU A 148 -9.80 16.11 9.35
C LEU A 148 -10.85 15.26 8.64
N ARG A 149 -11.90 15.95 8.13
CA ARG A 149 -12.82 15.32 7.18
C ARG A 149 -12.07 14.98 5.92
N VAL A 150 -12.20 13.74 5.47
CA VAL A 150 -11.69 13.31 4.18
C VAL A 150 -12.74 13.62 3.12
N GLY A 151 -12.31 14.26 2.04
CA GLY A 151 -13.16 14.60 0.89
C GLY A 151 -12.42 14.30 -0.40
N PHE A 152 -13.20 14.12 -1.47
CA PHE A 152 -12.68 13.92 -2.82
C PHE A 152 -13.18 15.04 -3.72
N ALA A 153 -12.30 15.53 -4.60
CA ALA A 153 -12.68 16.38 -5.71
C ALA A 153 -12.35 15.64 -7.01
N PHE A 154 -13.30 15.56 -7.92
CA PHE A 154 -13.14 14.92 -9.23
C PHE A 154 -14.00 15.62 -10.28
N THR A 155 -13.72 15.36 -11.54
CA THR A 155 -14.55 15.79 -12.68
C THR A 155 -15.27 14.57 -13.26
N LEU A 156 -16.31 14.81 -14.08
CA LEU A 156 -16.97 13.74 -14.82
C LEU A 156 -16.31 13.47 -16.18
N GLU A 157 -15.20 14.15 -16.47
CA GLU A 157 -14.46 14.02 -17.73
C GLU A 157 -13.64 12.72 -17.78
N HIS A 158 -13.14 12.29 -16.62
CA HIS A 158 -12.31 11.09 -16.47
C HIS A 158 -13.00 10.12 -15.53
N TRP A 159 -12.45 8.91 -15.41
CA TRP A 159 -12.97 7.92 -14.47
C TRP A 159 -13.09 8.50 -13.05
N ASN A 160 -14.21 8.23 -12.40
CA ASN A 160 -14.53 8.75 -11.08
C ASN A 160 -15.30 7.71 -10.24
N LEU A 161 -15.62 8.05 -8.99
CA LEU A 161 -16.26 7.12 -8.05
C LEU A 161 -17.64 6.61 -8.52
N TYR A 162 -18.36 7.35 -9.34
CA TYR A 162 -19.66 6.92 -9.85
C TYR A 162 -19.53 5.82 -10.90
N ASP A 163 -18.42 5.78 -11.64
CA ASP A 163 -18.16 4.73 -12.64
C ASP A 163 -17.98 3.35 -12.02
N ALA A 164 -17.73 3.26 -10.71
CA ALA A 164 -17.74 2.01 -9.95
C ALA A 164 -19.15 1.47 -9.70
N SER A 165 -20.21 2.30 -9.85
CA SER A 165 -21.59 1.90 -9.62
C SER A 165 -22.21 1.29 -10.89
N PRO A 166 -22.78 0.07 -10.82
CA PRO A 166 -23.48 -0.53 -11.97
C PRO A 166 -24.59 0.36 -12.52
N ALA A 167 -25.34 1.04 -11.65
CA ALA A 167 -26.42 1.94 -12.04
C ALA A 167 -25.98 3.21 -12.77
N TRP A 168 -24.69 3.52 -12.74
CA TRP A 168 -24.13 4.69 -13.44
C TRP A 168 -23.47 4.33 -14.77
N ARG A 169 -23.27 3.03 -15.03
CA ARG A 169 -22.67 2.51 -16.26
C ARG A 169 -23.69 2.27 -17.39
N GLU A 170 -24.99 2.34 -17.09
CA GLU A 170 -26.11 2.21 -18.05
C GLU A 170 -26.42 3.59 -18.65
#